data_badc4937777d496ee18df9d1c5f3a283
#
_entry.id   badc4937777d496ee18df9d1c5f3a283
#
_cell.length_a   1.000
_cell.length_b   1.000
_cell.length_c   1.000
_cell.angle_alpha   90.00
_cell.angle_beta   90.00
_cell.angle_gamma   90.00
#
_symmetry.space_group_name_H-M   'P 1'
#
loop_
_entity.id
_entity.type
_entity.pdbx_description
1 polymer ?
#
loop_
_entity_poly.entity_id
_entity_poly.type
_entity_poly.pdbx_seq_one_letter_code
_entity_poly.pdbx_strand_id
1 'polypeptide(L)' 'MAEGTIKKVTQKGFGFIDTESGEDLFFHSSNLDGVTFEELQEGQRVTYTEGSGPKGPCAENVKPI' A
#
# COMPACT_ATOMS: atom_id res chain seq x y z
N MET A 1 -2.69 -4.49 12.44
CA MET A 1 -2.42 -4.48 11.01
C MET A 1 -3.72 -4.65 10.25
N ALA A 2 -3.87 -3.90 9.19
CA ALA A 2 -5.08 -3.96 8.37
C ALA A 2 -4.78 -4.70 7.08
N GLU A 3 -5.82 -5.12 6.40
CA GLU A 3 -5.70 -5.79 5.11
C GLU A 3 -6.40 -4.95 4.05
N GLY A 4 -5.84 -4.99 2.86
CA GLY A 4 -6.42 -4.28 1.73
C GLY A 4 -6.01 -4.94 0.43
N THR A 5 -6.45 -4.34 -0.66
CA THR A 5 -6.14 -4.82 -2.01
C THR A 5 -5.45 -3.72 -2.77
N ILE A 6 -4.39 -4.04 -3.48
CA ILE A 6 -3.69 -3.03 -4.27
C ILE A 6 -4.60 -2.62 -5.43
N LYS A 7 -4.94 -1.33 -5.44
CA LYS A 7 -5.83 -0.78 -6.46
C LYS A 7 -5.04 -0.30 -7.67
N LYS A 8 -3.89 0.32 -7.42
CA LYS A 8 -3.09 0.87 -8.51
C LYS A 8 -1.62 0.89 -8.10
N VAL A 9 -0.76 0.60 -9.06
CA VAL A 9 0.68 0.67 -8.89
C VAL A 9 1.22 1.50 -10.05
N THR A 10 2.05 2.49 -9.75
CA THR A 10 2.63 3.35 -10.78
C THR A 10 4.12 3.07 -10.92
N GLN A 11 4.67 3.43 -12.07
CA GLN A 11 6.10 3.27 -12.30
C GLN A 11 6.93 4.30 -11.56
N LYS A 12 6.29 5.25 -10.92
CA LYS A 12 6.97 6.31 -10.18
C LYS A 12 7.35 5.90 -8.76
N GLY A 13 7.01 4.68 -8.36
CA GLY A 13 7.37 4.16 -7.05
C GLY A 13 6.32 4.38 -5.97
N PHE A 14 5.07 4.58 -6.35
CA PHE A 14 3.98 4.71 -5.38
C PHE A 14 2.73 4.02 -5.92
N GLY A 15 1.78 3.80 -5.03
CA GLY A 15 0.53 3.20 -5.43
C GLY A 15 -0.56 3.48 -4.42
N PHE A 16 -1.71 2.85 -4.64
CA PHE A 16 -2.87 3.02 -3.77
C PHE A 16 -3.40 1.65 -3.35
N ILE A 17 -3.84 1.57 -2.11
CA ILE A 17 -4.45 0.37 -1.55
C ILE A 17 -5.92 0.68 -1.31
N ASP A 18 -6.78 -0.20 -1.81
CA ASP A 18 -8.21 -0.13 -1.54
C ASP A 18 -8.46 -0.77 -0.18
N THR A 19 -8.79 0.03 0.80
CA THR A 19 -9.03 -0.46 2.15
C THR A 19 -10.45 -1.02 2.27
N GLU A 20 -10.67 -1.82 3.31
CA GLU A 20 -11.99 -2.40 3.53
C GLU A 20 -13.05 -1.35 3.84
N SER A 21 -12.64 -0.18 4.31
CA SER A 21 -13.56 0.92 4.55
C SER A 21 -13.93 1.69 3.30
N GLY A 22 -13.37 1.33 2.16
CA GLY A 22 -13.68 1.96 0.88
C GLY A 22 -12.85 3.17 0.56
N GLU A 23 -11.86 3.48 1.39
CA GLU A 23 -10.96 4.59 1.14
C GLU A 23 -9.67 4.11 0.50
N ASP A 24 -9.09 4.94 -0.35
CA ASP A 24 -7.81 4.64 -0.96
C ASP A 24 -6.69 5.17 -0.06
N LEU A 25 -5.73 4.33 0.25
CA LEU A 25 -4.55 4.75 0.99
C LEU A 25 -3.35 4.78 0.07
N PHE A 26 -2.62 5.88 0.14
CA PHE A 26 -1.37 6.04 -0.59
C PHE A 26 -0.26 5.22 0.08
N PHE A 27 0.57 4.59 -0.71
CA PHE A 27 1.80 3.99 -0.19
C PHE A 27 2.95 4.24 -1.16
N HIS A 28 4.14 4.33 -0.63
CA HIS A 28 5.36 4.55 -1.41
C HIS A 28 6.23 3.31 -1.35
N SER A 29 7.14 3.17 -2.32
CA SER A 29 8.04 2.01 -2.33
C SER A 29 8.89 1.89 -1.07
N SER A 30 9.13 3.00 -0.37
CA SER A 30 9.85 2.97 0.89
C SER A 30 9.01 2.46 2.05
N ASN A 31 7.72 2.32 1.87
CA ASN A 31 6.80 1.85 2.90
C ASN A 31 6.57 0.34 2.84
N LEU A 32 7.36 -0.37 2.10
CA LEU A 32 7.23 -1.82 1.95
C LEU A 32 8.02 -2.54 3.01
N ASP A 33 7.52 -3.69 3.43
CA ASP A 33 8.16 -4.50 4.47
C ASP A 33 8.69 -5.79 3.85
N GLY A 34 9.99 -5.82 3.60
CA GLY A 34 10.66 -7.03 3.12
C GLY A 34 10.37 -7.42 1.68
N VAL A 35 9.70 -6.55 0.92
CA VAL A 35 9.39 -6.83 -0.48
C VAL A 35 9.79 -5.63 -1.33
N THR A 36 9.98 -5.86 -2.61
CA THR A 36 10.26 -4.78 -3.55
C THR A 36 8.97 -4.33 -4.19
N PHE A 37 8.96 -3.10 -4.66
CA PHE A 37 7.79 -2.52 -5.31
C PHE A 37 7.39 -3.33 -6.56
N GLU A 38 8.38 -3.91 -7.24
CA GLU A 38 8.14 -4.69 -8.45
C GLU A 38 7.38 -6.00 -8.19
N GLU A 39 7.40 -6.47 -6.94
CA GLU A 39 6.69 -7.69 -6.57
C GLU A 39 5.20 -7.45 -6.37
N LEU A 40 4.78 -6.19 -6.29
CA LEU A 40 3.39 -5.85 -6.05
C LEU A 40 2.64 -5.70 -7.37
N GLN A 41 1.39 -6.17 -7.39
CA GLN A 41 0.55 -6.11 -8.57
C GLN A 41 -0.84 -5.63 -8.20
N GLU A 42 -1.52 -5.03 -9.16
CA GLU A 42 -2.91 -4.62 -8.97
C GLU A 42 -3.78 -5.84 -8.71
N GLY A 43 -4.66 -5.70 -7.73
CA GLY A 43 -5.54 -6.78 -7.34
C GLY A 43 -4.96 -7.70 -6.29
N GLN A 44 -3.71 -7.49 -5.88
CA GLN A 44 -3.07 -8.33 -4.88
C GLN A 44 -3.49 -7.92 -3.48
N ARG A 45 -3.73 -8.92 -2.62
CA ARG A 45 -4.05 -8.66 -1.21
C ARG A 45 -2.77 -8.42 -0.43
N VAL A 46 -2.83 -7.44 0.45
CA VAL A 46 -1.68 -7.06 1.27
C VAL A 46 -2.13 -6.75 2.69
N THR A 47 -1.18 -6.81 3.62
CA THR A 47 -1.37 -6.26 4.96
C THR A 47 -0.59 -4.97 5.05
N TYR A 48 -1.04 -4.07 5.90
CA TYR A 48 -0.38 -2.79 6.07
C TYR A 48 -0.70 -2.21 7.44
N THR A 49 0.08 -1.21 7.85
CA THR A 49 -0.19 -0.43 9.04
C THR A 49 -0.57 0.97 8.59
N GLU A 50 -1.69 1.48 9.08
CA GLU A 50 -2.11 2.83 8.75
C GLU A 50 -1.25 3.83 9.50
N GLY A 51 -0.69 4.79 8.75
CA GLY A 51 0.16 5.83 9.31
C GLY A 51 -0.23 7.20 8.81
N SER A 52 0.46 8.20 9.29
CA SER A 52 0.27 9.58 8.86
C SER A 52 1.53 10.08 8.18
N GLY A 53 1.36 10.63 7.00
CA GLY A 53 2.46 11.23 6.26
C GLY A 53 2.22 12.72 6.04
N PRO A 54 3.18 13.40 5.40
CA PRO A 54 3.03 14.83 5.12
C PRO A 54 1.81 15.16 4.26
N LYS A 55 1.33 14.20 3.49
CA LYS A 55 0.19 14.41 2.60
C LYS A 55 -1.09 13.82 3.14
N GLY A 56 -1.08 13.30 4.37
CA GLY A 56 -2.26 12.70 4.99
C GLY A 56 -2.05 11.23 5.29
N PRO A 57 -3.13 10.48 5.48
CA PRO A 57 -3.02 9.05 5.82
C PRO A 57 -2.32 8.27 4.70
N CYS A 58 -1.50 7.33 5.10
CA CYS A 58 -0.80 6.47 4.16
C CYS A 58 -0.65 5.08 4.76
N ALA A 59 -0.35 4.10 3.92
CA ALA A 59 -0.09 2.74 4.35
C ALA A 59 1.41 2.56 4.54
N GLU A 60 1.79 1.92 5.64
CA GLU A 60 3.18 1.63 5.95
C GLU A 60 3.33 0.14 6.19
N ASN A 61 4.56 -0.36 6.08
CA ASN A 61 4.86 -1.78 6.28
C ASN A 61 3.98 -2.66 5.40
N VAL A 62 3.82 -2.26 4.15
CA VAL A 62 2.99 -2.99 3.20
C VAL A 62 3.66 -4.30 2.85
N LYS A 63 2.91 -5.38 2.96
CA LYS A 63 3.44 -6.72 2.73
C LYS A 63 2.37 -7.58 2.07
N PRO A 64 2.68 -8.32 1.00
CA PRO A 64 1.70 -9.22 0.40
C PRO A 64 1.36 -10.37 1.34
N ILE A 65 0.13 -10.77 1.27
CA ILE A 65 -0.33 -11.92 2.06
C ILE A 65 0.07 -13.20 1.35
#